data_923f633186b79299417fe663a2941c43
#
_entry.id   923f633186b79299417fe663a2941c43
#
_cell.length_a   1.000
_cell.length_b   1.000
_cell.length_c   1.000
_cell.angle_alpha   90.00
_cell.angle_beta   90.00
_cell.angle_gamma   90.00
#
_symmetry.space_group_name_H-M   'P 1'
#
loop_
_entity.id
_entity.type
_entity.pdbx_description
1 polymer ?
#
loop_
_entity_poly.entity_id
_entity_poly.type
_entity_poly.pdbx_seq_one_letter_code
_entity_poly.pdbx_strand_id
1 'polypeptide(L)'
;MVHPIVSTPRLDAAMVRIRPVALALPGVVERPSHGSPTFFTAEGPKGRTFASVHDEREWHEGRLCLWAACPKEVQEALVSGGPERFFVPPYVGHRGWIGLRLDLPSVDWDEVCGIIEDAHTFVVDR
;
A
#
# COMPACT_ATOMS: atom_id res chain seq x y z
N MET A 1 -11.33 3.07 19.62
CA MET A 1 -10.14 2.30 20.07
C MET A 1 -9.09 2.30 18.97
N VAL A 2 -7.87 2.60 19.33
CA VAL A 2 -6.76 2.57 18.38
C VAL A 2 -6.16 1.17 18.35
N HIS A 3 -6.04 0.60 17.16
CA HIS A 3 -5.38 -0.70 16.98
C HIS A 3 -3.87 -0.47 16.87
N PRO A 4 -3.07 -1.06 17.76
CA PRO A 4 -1.62 -0.94 17.64
C PRO A 4 -1.13 -1.66 16.40
N ILE A 5 -0.04 -1.16 15.81
CA ILE A 5 0.63 -1.88 14.75
C ILE A 5 1.31 -3.10 15.36
N VAL A 6 1.05 -4.27 14.78
CA VAL A 6 1.73 -5.48 15.17
C VAL A 6 2.93 -5.65 14.24
N SER A 7 4.13 -5.31 14.76
CA SER A 7 5.37 -5.45 14.01
C SER A 7 5.73 -6.90 13.81
N THR A 8 6.18 -7.23 12.60
CA THR A 8 6.81 -8.49 12.28
C THR A 8 8.13 -8.20 11.57
N PRO A 9 9.11 -9.12 11.62
CA PRO A 9 10.38 -8.86 10.93
C PRO A 9 10.21 -8.56 9.43
N ARG A 10 9.31 -9.26 8.74
CA ARG A 10 9.11 -9.02 7.29
C ARG A 10 8.40 -7.71 7.02
N LEU A 11 7.45 -7.29 7.87
CA LEU A 11 6.83 -5.98 7.75
C LEU A 11 7.85 -4.87 7.98
N ASP A 12 8.66 -4.99 9.02
CA ASP A 12 9.69 -4.00 9.33
C ASP A 12 10.71 -3.87 8.19
N ALA A 13 11.12 -4.98 7.60
CA ALA A 13 12.03 -4.99 6.46
C ALA A 13 11.43 -4.28 5.24
N ALA A 14 10.15 -4.51 4.97
CA ALA A 14 9.45 -3.82 3.88
C ALA A 14 9.35 -2.32 4.14
N MET A 15 9.07 -1.92 5.38
CA MET A 15 8.96 -0.51 5.74
C MET A 15 10.27 0.25 5.62
N VAL A 16 11.41 -0.41 5.83
CA VAL A 16 12.74 0.19 5.59
C VAL A 16 12.89 0.61 4.13
N ARG A 17 12.32 -0.17 3.20
CA ARG A 17 12.34 0.14 1.76
C ARG A 17 11.31 1.17 1.36
N ILE A 18 10.12 1.11 1.96
CA ILE A 18 8.95 1.89 1.52
C ILE A 18 8.93 3.27 2.14
N ARG A 19 9.21 3.37 3.44
CA ARG A 19 9.07 4.62 4.18
C ARG A 19 9.85 5.79 3.59
N PRO A 20 11.14 5.62 3.19
CA PRO A 20 11.88 6.73 2.59
C PRO A 20 11.25 7.29 1.32
N VAL A 21 10.65 6.43 0.50
CA VAL A 21 10.01 6.84 -0.75
C VAL A 21 8.71 7.59 -0.47
N ALA A 22 7.85 7.02 0.36
CA ALA A 22 6.55 7.61 0.66
C ALA A 22 6.68 8.95 1.40
N LEU A 23 7.57 9.02 2.39
CA LEU A 23 7.73 10.23 3.20
C LEU A 23 8.51 11.34 2.47
N ALA A 24 9.16 11.04 1.35
CA ALA A 24 9.78 12.05 0.49
C ALA A 24 8.76 12.79 -0.37
N LEU A 25 7.55 12.27 -0.51
CA LEU A 25 6.50 12.91 -1.30
C LEU A 25 5.93 14.12 -0.53
N PRO A 26 5.58 15.21 -1.24
CA PRO A 26 5.15 16.46 -0.57
C PRO A 26 3.95 16.26 0.36
N GLY A 27 4.11 16.70 1.60
CA GLY A 27 3.04 16.72 2.60
C GLY A 27 2.70 15.39 3.24
N VAL A 28 3.30 14.30 2.80
CA VAL A 28 2.93 12.95 3.26
C VAL A 28 3.32 12.73 4.71
N VAL A 29 2.40 12.12 5.44
CA VAL A 29 2.62 11.65 6.81
C VAL A 29 2.22 10.19 6.93
N GLU A 30 2.83 9.51 7.88
CA GLU A 30 2.51 8.11 8.18
C GLU A 30 1.77 8.04 9.51
N ARG A 31 0.65 7.32 9.53
CA ARG A 31 -0.08 7.01 10.77
C ARG A 31 -0.60 5.58 10.69
N PRO A 32 -0.71 4.88 11.82
CA PRO A 32 -1.39 3.57 11.78
C PRO A 32 -2.88 3.76 11.49
N SER A 33 -3.42 2.85 10.68
CA SER A 33 -4.84 2.77 10.40
C SER A 33 -5.23 1.30 10.39
N HIS A 34 -6.18 0.93 11.24
CA HIS A 34 -6.61 -0.46 11.40
C HIS A 34 -5.45 -1.42 11.64
N GLY A 35 -4.45 -0.95 12.39
CA GLY A 35 -3.29 -1.77 12.76
C GLY A 35 -2.19 -1.87 11.71
N SER A 36 -2.28 -1.13 10.61
CA SER A 36 -1.30 -1.18 9.51
C SER A 36 -0.67 0.18 9.25
N PRO A 37 0.63 0.22 8.91
CA PRO A 37 1.27 1.47 8.48
C PRO A 37 0.55 2.04 7.27
N THR A 38 0.12 3.29 7.36
CA THR A 38 -0.70 3.93 6.33
C THR A 38 -0.17 5.32 6.04
N PHE A 39 -0.13 5.68 4.76
CA PHE A 39 0.37 6.97 4.30
C PHE A 39 -0.80 7.86 3.87
N PHE A 40 -0.76 9.08 4.35
CA PHE A 40 -1.80 10.10 4.09
C PHE A 40 -1.17 11.25 3.31
N THR A 41 -1.96 11.89 2.46
CA THR A 41 -1.49 13.00 1.62
C THR A 41 -1.13 14.24 2.41
N ALA A 42 -1.64 14.39 3.64
CA ALA A 42 -1.38 15.52 4.52
C ALA A 42 -1.71 15.16 5.95
N GLU A 43 -1.21 15.96 6.89
CA GLU A 43 -1.63 15.88 8.29
C GLU A 43 -3.06 16.36 8.45
N GLY A 44 -3.71 15.86 9.51
CA GLY A 44 -5.02 16.33 9.92
C GLY A 44 -6.17 15.78 9.08
N PRO A 45 -7.38 16.34 9.27
CA PRO A 45 -8.60 15.74 8.71
C PRO A 45 -8.72 15.84 7.20
N LYS A 46 -7.92 16.69 6.55
CA LYS A 46 -7.93 16.80 5.09
C LYS A 46 -7.02 15.79 4.41
N GLY A 47 -6.16 15.12 5.17
CA GLY A 47 -5.29 14.08 4.63
C GLY A 47 -6.10 12.88 4.18
N ARG A 48 -5.78 12.36 2.98
CA ARG A 48 -6.43 11.18 2.41
C ARG A 48 -5.42 10.05 2.29
N THR A 49 -5.87 8.82 2.54
CA THR A 49 -5.01 7.65 2.39
C THR A 49 -4.72 7.41 0.91
N PHE A 50 -3.49 6.99 0.61
CA PHE A 50 -3.12 6.59 -0.75
C PHE A 50 -2.35 5.28 -0.79
N ALA A 51 -1.77 4.84 0.31
CA ALA A 51 -1.05 3.57 0.37
C ALA A 51 -1.00 3.05 1.81
N SER A 52 -0.98 1.74 1.95
CA SER A 52 -0.82 1.08 3.25
C SER A 52 -0.09 -0.25 3.05
N VAL A 53 0.60 -0.71 4.10
CA VAL A 53 1.38 -1.95 4.05
C VAL A 53 0.83 -2.91 5.07
N HIS A 54 0.57 -4.14 4.65
CA HIS A 54 -0.13 -5.14 5.46
C HIS A 54 0.64 -6.43 5.54
N ASP A 55 0.76 -6.96 6.75
CA ASP A 55 1.17 -8.34 6.97
C ASP A 55 -0.07 -9.10 7.42
N GLU A 56 -0.67 -9.87 6.52
CA GLU A 56 -1.90 -10.60 6.79
C GLU A 56 -1.71 -11.75 7.78
N ARG A 57 -0.50 -12.28 7.84
CA ARG A 57 -0.16 -13.39 8.74
C ARG A 57 -1.11 -14.57 8.59
N GLU A 58 -2.05 -14.75 9.53
CA GLU A 58 -2.94 -15.91 9.57
C GLU A 58 -4.26 -15.70 8.85
N TRP A 59 -4.55 -14.48 8.41
CA TRP A 59 -5.83 -14.22 7.72
C TRP A 59 -5.62 -13.96 6.24
N HIS A 60 -6.74 -14.07 5.49
CA HIS A 60 -6.72 -14.09 4.03
C HIS A 60 -5.73 -15.17 3.56
N GLU A 61 -4.76 -14.79 2.76
CA GLU A 61 -3.75 -15.72 2.26
C GLU A 61 -2.39 -15.55 2.95
N GLY A 62 -2.36 -14.82 4.05
CA GLY A 62 -1.13 -14.63 4.83
C GLY A 62 -0.08 -13.78 4.13
N ARG A 63 -0.48 -12.92 3.20
CA ARG A 63 0.44 -12.15 2.38
C ARG A 63 1.10 -11.02 3.17
N LEU A 64 2.32 -10.68 2.79
CA LEU A 64 2.89 -9.37 3.05
C LEU A 64 2.65 -8.56 1.77
N CYS A 65 2.01 -7.42 1.85
CA CYS A 65 1.55 -6.72 0.66
C CYS A 65 1.43 -5.21 0.85
N LEU A 66 1.46 -4.51 -0.29
CA LEU A 66 1.15 -3.09 -0.39
C LEU A 66 -0.26 -2.96 -0.97
N TRP A 67 -1.07 -2.08 -0.38
CA TRP A 67 -2.31 -1.62 -0.99
C TRP A 67 -2.11 -0.17 -1.42
N ALA A 68 -2.45 0.13 -2.66
CA ALA A 68 -2.22 1.47 -3.22
C ALA A 68 -3.39 1.92 -4.07
N ALA A 69 -3.71 3.22 -3.96
CA ALA A 69 -4.78 3.82 -4.75
C ALA A 69 -4.40 3.85 -6.24
N CYS A 70 -5.35 3.54 -7.09
CA CYS A 70 -5.18 3.68 -8.54
C CYS A 70 -6.54 3.71 -9.22
N PRO A 71 -6.60 4.15 -10.49
CA PRO A 71 -7.83 4.05 -11.26
C PRO A 71 -8.27 2.59 -11.44
N LYS A 72 -9.58 2.38 -11.53
CA LYS A 72 -10.15 1.03 -11.64
C LYS A 72 -9.60 0.26 -12.84
N GLU A 73 -9.45 0.91 -13.97
CA GLU A 73 -8.92 0.29 -15.18
C GLU A 73 -7.45 -0.12 -15.03
N VAL A 74 -6.69 0.59 -14.20
CA VAL A 74 -5.31 0.21 -13.88
C VAL A 74 -5.31 -1.03 -12.99
N GLN A 75 -6.19 -1.08 -11.98
CA GLN A 75 -6.37 -2.27 -11.14
C GLN A 75 -6.63 -3.50 -12.03
N GLU A 76 -7.58 -3.39 -12.94
CA GLU A 76 -7.98 -4.50 -13.81
C GLU A 76 -6.81 -4.95 -14.70
N ALA A 77 -6.08 -4.01 -15.28
CA ALA A 77 -4.94 -4.33 -16.14
C ALA A 77 -3.81 -5.00 -15.37
N LEU A 78 -3.49 -4.53 -14.17
CA LEU A 78 -2.43 -5.11 -13.36
C LEU A 78 -2.76 -6.52 -12.91
N VAL A 79 -3.99 -6.75 -12.44
CA VAL A 79 -4.42 -8.08 -12.01
C VAL A 79 -4.45 -9.05 -13.18
N SER A 80 -4.95 -8.59 -14.34
CA SER A 80 -5.02 -9.42 -15.54
C SER A 80 -3.65 -9.78 -16.08
N GLY A 81 -2.70 -8.83 -16.04
CA GLY A 81 -1.35 -9.04 -16.57
C GLY A 81 -0.39 -9.74 -15.62
N GLY A 82 -0.64 -9.70 -14.31
CA GLY A 82 0.27 -10.28 -13.32
C GLY A 82 -0.47 -10.82 -12.10
N PRO A 83 -1.38 -11.81 -12.28
CA PRO A 83 -2.19 -12.30 -11.17
C PRO A 83 -1.40 -12.99 -10.06
N GLU A 84 -0.15 -13.38 -10.31
CA GLU A 84 0.73 -13.94 -9.28
C GLU A 84 1.27 -12.86 -8.34
N ARG A 85 1.31 -11.60 -8.77
CA ARG A 85 1.85 -10.49 -8.00
C ARG A 85 0.79 -9.49 -7.54
N PHE A 86 -0.26 -9.32 -8.35
CA PHE A 86 -1.30 -8.31 -8.11
C PHE A 86 -2.63 -8.96 -7.78
N PHE A 87 -3.37 -8.31 -6.90
CA PHE A 87 -4.69 -8.79 -6.50
C PHE A 87 -5.60 -7.61 -6.15
N VAL A 88 -6.89 -7.88 -6.04
CA VAL A 88 -7.86 -6.88 -5.57
C VAL A 88 -7.88 -6.93 -4.04
N PRO A 89 -7.42 -5.89 -3.35
CA PRO A 89 -7.35 -5.92 -1.89
C PRO A 89 -8.75 -5.88 -1.26
N PRO A 90 -8.91 -6.49 -0.08
CA PRO A 90 -10.18 -6.39 0.64
C PRO A 90 -10.43 -4.94 1.08
N TYR A 91 -11.68 -4.60 1.33
CA TYR A 91 -12.15 -3.30 1.84
C TYR A 91 -11.97 -2.13 0.89
N VAL A 92 -10.82 -1.98 0.25
CA VAL A 92 -10.54 -0.86 -0.66
C VAL A 92 -10.55 -1.27 -2.14
N GLY A 93 -10.68 -2.55 -2.43
CA GLY A 93 -10.70 -3.03 -3.82
C GLY A 93 -11.85 -2.45 -4.64
N HIS A 94 -13.00 -2.24 -4.03
CA HIS A 94 -14.17 -1.65 -4.71
C HIS A 94 -13.93 -0.18 -5.10
N ARG A 95 -12.94 0.48 -4.48
CA ARG A 95 -12.54 1.86 -4.83
C ARG A 95 -11.54 1.90 -5.97
N GLY A 96 -11.14 0.74 -6.49
CA GLY A 96 -10.17 0.63 -7.58
C GLY A 96 -8.75 0.33 -7.12
N TRP A 97 -8.48 0.32 -5.83
CA TRP A 97 -7.14 0.09 -5.29
C TRP A 97 -6.55 -1.25 -5.73
N ILE A 98 -5.22 -1.30 -5.79
CA ILE A 98 -4.47 -2.49 -6.17
C ILE A 98 -3.71 -3.04 -4.97
N GLY A 99 -3.64 -4.37 -4.87
CA GLY A 99 -2.75 -5.05 -3.94
C GLY A 99 -1.54 -5.60 -4.69
N LEU A 100 -0.35 -5.42 -4.11
CA LEU A 100 0.90 -5.94 -4.67
C LEU A 100 1.60 -6.76 -3.59
N ARG A 101 1.92 -8.01 -3.92
CA ARG A 101 2.61 -8.90 -2.99
C ARG A 101 4.07 -8.49 -2.82
N LEU A 102 4.51 -8.47 -1.56
CA LEU A 102 5.88 -8.15 -1.19
C LEU A 102 6.60 -9.37 -0.59
N ASP A 103 5.93 -10.53 -0.57
CA ASP A 103 6.43 -11.77 0.03
C ASP A 103 6.91 -12.79 -1.00
N LEU A 104 7.01 -12.40 -2.26
CA LEU A 104 7.53 -13.26 -3.31
C LEU A 104 9.06 -13.23 -3.32
N PRO A 105 9.71 -14.28 -3.86
CA PRO A 105 11.18 -14.35 -3.86
C PRO A 105 11.89 -13.18 -4.57
N SER A 106 11.26 -12.63 -5.60
CA SER A 106 11.85 -11.54 -6.38
C SER A 106 10.90 -10.36 -6.41
N VAL A 107 11.11 -9.41 -5.51
CA VAL A 107 10.33 -8.17 -5.47
C VAL A 107 11.10 -7.09 -6.22
N ASP A 108 10.44 -6.50 -7.21
CA ASP A 108 11.00 -5.34 -7.93
C ASP A 108 10.68 -4.07 -7.13
N TRP A 109 11.64 -3.61 -6.34
CA TRP A 109 11.43 -2.44 -5.48
C TRP A 109 11.28 -1.14 -6.26
N ASP A 110 11.80 -1.06 -7.49
CA ASP A 110 11.55 0.10 -8.35
C ASP A 110 10.08 0.15 -8.76
N GLU A 111 9.49 -1.00 -9.05
CA GLU A 111 8.05 -1.10 -9.33
C GLU A 111 7.22 -0.69 -8.10
N VAL A 112 7.60 -1.15 -6.92
CA VAL A 112 6.92 -0.80 -5.67
C VAL A 112 6.96 0.73 -5.47
N CYS A 113 8.12 1.33 -5.63
CA CYS A 113 8.28 2.78 -5.51
C CYS A 113 7.42 3.54 -6.52
N GLY A 114 7.40 3.09 -7.76
CA GLY A 114 6.59 3.71 -8.82
C GLY A 114 5.11 3.66 -8.51
N ILE A 115 4.64 2.54 -7.98
CA ILE A 115 3.23 2.38 -7.62
C ILE A 115 2.84 3.32 -6.47
N ILE A 116 3.72 3.49 -5.49
CA ILE A 116 3.49 4.43 -4.38
C ILE A 116 3.41 5.88 -4.89
N GLU A 117 4.35 6.27 -5.75
CA GLU A 117 4.38 7.61 -6.33
C GLU A 117 3.14 7.87 -7.18
N ASP A 118 2.75 6.92 -8.01
CA ASP A 118 1.54 7.03 -8.84
C ASP A 118 0.28 7.11 -7.98
N ALA A 119 0.22 6.36 -6.89
CA ALA A 119 -0.92 6.40 -5.98
C ALA A 119 -1.06 7.79 -5.33
N HIS A 120 0.04 8.38 -4.92
CA HIS A 120 0.04 9.72 -4.35
C HIS A 120 -0.48 10.75 -5.37
N THR A 121 0.08 10.73 -6.57
CA THR A 121 -0.34 11.61 -7.66
C THR A 121 -1.83 11.45 -7.96
N PHE A 122 -2.30 10.21 -8.05
CA PHE A 122 -3.69 9.92 -8.35
C PHE A 122 -4.65 10.50 -7.31
N VAL A 123 -4.31 10.36 -6.02
CA VAL A 123 -5.18 10.86 -4.94
C VAL A 123 -5.11 12.39 -4.85
N VAL A 124 -3.93 12.97 -5.00
CA VAL A 124 -3.77 14.43 -4.92
C VAL A 124 -4.46 15.14 -6.07
N ASP A 125 -4.42 14.55 -7.27
CA ASP A 125 -4.93 15.20 -8.49
C ASP A 125 -6.44 15.04 -8.70
N ARG A 126 -7.13 14.29 -7.87
CA ARG A 126 -8.56 14.12 -8.07
C ARG A 126 -9.43 15.02 -7.20
#